data_48d30feec042fe7ec430720fe9de3b14
#
_entry.id   48d30feec042fe7ec430720fe9de3b14
#
_cell.length_a   1.000
_cell.length_b   1.000
_cell.length_c   1.000
_cell.angle_alpha   90.00
_cell.angle_beta   90.00
_cell.angle_gamma   90.00
#
_symmetry.space_group_name_H-M   'P 1'
#
loop_
_entity.id
_entity.type
_entity.pdbx_description
1 polymer ?
#
loop_
_entity_poly.entity_id
_entity_poly.type
_entity_poly.pdbx_seq_one_letter_code
_entity_poly.pdbx_strand_id
1 'polypeptide(L)'
;METKTLDQQKEINSAQNLTKASEDSNKRMNLSSEKPFEWLNENSRKFLAAGYIGEGICAEERIANIAKRAEEILQMPGYAEKFYHYMSEGYYSLASPVWSNFGKERGLPISCFGSHIDDDIGNILYTQSEVGMMSKLGGGTSGYFGKIRHRGAAIKNNGEASGAVHIMRLFESMVDVVSQGSVRRGRFSPYLPIDHPDIMEFLEIGTEGNPIQELTHGVTVKNDWMQEMIDGDADKRTIWAKVLQSRGEMGYPYIFFTDNANN
;
A
#
# COMPACT_ATOMS: atom_id res chain seq x y z
N MET A 1 -8.35 -56.25 -4.13
CA MET A 1 -8.61 -55.16 -5.12
C MET A 1 -9.41 -54.09 -4.39
N GLU A 2 -8.73 -53.05 -3.91
CA GLU A 2 -9.39 -51.93 -3.22
C GLU A 2 -10.04 -51.00 -4.26
N THR A 3 -11.34 -50.90 -4.20
CA THR A 3 -12.14 -49.95 -5.01
C THR A 3 -11.92 -48.55 -4.43
N LYS A 4 -11.16 -47.71 -5.12
CA LYS A 4 -11.03 -46.29 -4.80
C LYS A 4 -12.42 -45.62 -4.80
N THR A 5 -12.69 -44.83 -3.79
CA THR A 5 -13.96 -44.08 -3.69
C THR A 5 -14.12 -43.06 -4.83
N LEU A 6 -15.36 -42.72 -5.18
CA LEU A 6 -15.70 -41.81 -6.29
C LEU A 6 -15.03 -40.45 -6.15
N ASP A 7 -14.79 -39.98 -4.92
CA ASP A 7 -14.12 -38.70 -4.62
C ASP A 7 -12.60 -38.77 -4.85
N GLN A 8 -11.96 -39.86 -4.50
CA GLN A 8 -10.55 -40.10 -4.82
C GLN A 8 -10.29 -40.16 -6.32
N GLN A 9 -11.25 -40.67 -7.10
CA GLN A 9 -11.16 -40.70 -8.55
C GLN A 9 -11.34 -39.33 -9.17
N LYS A 10 -12.19 -38.43 -8.59
CA LYS A 10 -12.36 -37.05 -9.01
C LYS A 10 -11.12 -36.20 -8.72
N GLU A 11 -10.48 -36.41 -7.57
CA GLU A 11 -9.23 -35.72 -7.22
C GLU A 11 -8.08 -36.11 -8.16
N ILE A 12 -7.93 -37.41 -8.46
CA ILE A 12 -6.92 -37.92 -9.40
C ILE A 12 -7.15 -37.35 -10.81
N ASN A 13 -8.40 -37.32 -11.27
CA ASN A 13 -8.75 -36.79 -12.59
C ASN A 13 -8.54 -35.25 -12.67
N SER A 14 -8.82 -34.54 -11.57
CA SER A 14 -8.56 -33.10 -11.46
C SER A 14 -7.05 -32.82 -11.51
N ALA A 15 -6.24 -33.56 -10.77
CA ALA A 15 -4.79 -33.43 -10.77
C ALA A 15 -4.18 -33.76 -12.17
N GLN A 16 -4.66 -34.81 -12.81
CA GLN A 16 -4.22 -35.18 -14.17
C GLN A 16 -4.62 -34.16 -15.23
N ASN A 17 -5.80 -33.53 -15.11
CA ASN A 17 -6.23 -32.48 -16.01
C ASN A 17 -5.41 -31.20 -15.82
N LEU A 18 -5.04 -30.85 -14.59
CA LEU A 18 -4.16 -29.73 -14.28
C LEU A 18 -2.74 -29.95 -14.83
N THR A 19 -2.21 -31.18 -14.71
CA THR A 19 -0.91 -31.54 -15.25
C THR A 19 -0.88 -31.48 -16.79
N LYS A 20 -1.93 -31.99 -17.43
CA LYS A 20 -2.06 -31.95 -18.89
C LYS A 20 -2.26 -30.54 -19.44
N ALA A 21 -3.03 -29.69 -18.75
CA ALA A 21 -3.17 -28.26 -19.10
C ALA A 21 -1.85 -27.50 -18.93
N SER A 22 -1.02 -27.87 -17.94
CA SER A 22 0.33 -27.34 -17.74
C SER A 22 1.29 -27.76 -18.85
N GLU A 23 1.28 -29.03 -19.25
CA GLU A 23 2.11 -29.57 -20.34
C GLU A 23 1.74 -28.95 -21.71
N ASP A 24 0.44 -28.77 -21.99
CA ASP A 24 -0.03 -28.13 -23.24
C ASP A 24 0.28 -26.64 -23.27
N SER A 25 0.28 -25.94 -22.12
CA SER A 25 0.69 -24.54 -22.05
C SER A 25 2.20 -24.36 -22.24
N ASN A 26 3.01 -25.29 -21.73
CA ASN A 26 4.47 -25.27 -21.91
C ASN A 26 4.89 -25.57 -23.38
N LYS A 27 4.13 -26.39 -24.09
CA LYS A 27 4.37 -26.64 -25.54
C LYS A 27 4.06 -25.45 -26.44
N ARG A 28 3.24 -24.49 -25.98
CA ARG A 28 2.89 -23.27 -26.75
C ARG A 28 3.83 -22.10 -26.55
N MET A 29 4.73 -22.18 -25.56
CA MET A 29 5.67 -21.11 -25.23
C MET A 29 7.12 -21.57 -25.46
N ASN A 30 7.54 -21.61 -26.71
CA ASN A 30 8.97 -21.54 -27.07
C ASN A 30 9.43 -20.09 -26.95
N LEU A 31 9.46 -19.59 -25.71
CA LEU A 31 9.95 -18.26 -25.39
C LEU A 31 11.33 -18.44 -24.74
N SER A 32 12.36 -18.58 -25.54
CA SER A 32 13.74 -18.46 -25.08
C SER A 32 14.23 -17.06 -25.39
N SER A 33 14.37 -16.24 -24.35
CA SER A 33 15.11 -14.99 -24.47
C SER A 33 16.58 -15.27 -24.68
N GLU A 34 17.22 -14.59 -25.64
CA GLU A 34 18.66 -14.64 -25.81
C GLU A 34 19.42 -14.02 -24.63
N LYS A 35 18.76 -13.20 -23.82
CA LYS A 35 19.35 -12.47 -22.67
C LYS A 35 18.38 -12.37 -21.48
N PRO A 36 18.20 -13.44 -20.71
CA PRO A 36 17.36 -13.40 -19.51
C PRO A 36 17.93 -12.39 -18.49
N PHE A 37 17.04 -11.64 -17.81
CA PHE A 37 17.38 -10.64 -16.80
C PHE A 37 18.19 -9.42 -17.30
N GLU A 38 18.10 -9.04 -18.57
CA GLU A 38 18.76 -7.84 -19.10
C GLU A 38 18.36 -6.56 -18.36
N TRP A 39 17.14 -6.51 -17.81
CA TRP A 39 16.63 -5.41 -16.99
C TRP A 39 17.29 -5.30 -15.61
N LEU A 40 17.90 -6.38 -15.09
CA LEU A 40 18.67 -6.39 -13.84
C LEU A 40 20.08 -5.85 -14.05
N ASN A 41 20.19 -4.54 -14.27
CA ASN A 41 21.48 -3.87 -14.37
C ASN A 41 22.21 -3.79 -13.02
N GLU A 42 23.43 -3.30 -13.03
CA GLU A 42 24.27 -3.20 -11.82
C GLU A 42 23.63 -2.36 -10.69
N ASN A 43 22.95 -1.25 -11.05
CA ASN A 43 22.28 -0.41 -10.07
C ASN A 43 21.06 -1.12 -9.43
N SER A 44 20.27 -1.83 -10.25
CA SER A 44 19.15 -2.65 -9.75
C SER A 44 19.63 -3.73 -8.77
N ARG A 45 20.75 -4.39 -9.09
CA ARG A 45 21.33 -5.42 -8.22
C ARG A 45 21.84 -4.85 -6.91
N LYS A 46 22.54 -3.72 -6.94
CA LYS A 46 23.00 -3.00 -5.73
C LYS A 46 21.83 -2.57 -4.87
N PHE A 47 20.77 -2.03 -5.49
CA PHE A 47 19.56 -1.61 -4.79
C PHE A 47 18.87 -2.79 -4.09
N LEU A 48 18.67 -3.91 -4.79
CA LEU A 48 18.08 -5.12 -4.21
C LEU A 48 18.93 -5.70 -3.08
N ALA A 49 20.23 -5.73 -3.23
CA ALA A 49 21.16 -6.23 -2.20
C ALA A 49 21.19 -5.35 -0.94
N ALA A 50 20.85 -4.08 -1.04
CA ALA A 50 20.87 -3.13 0.08
C ALA A 50 19.78 -3.35 1.15
N GLY A 51 19.01 -4.46 1.10
CA GLY A 51 18.06 -4.83 2.14
C GLY A 51 16.79 -5.55 1.67
N TYR A 52 16.61 -5.72 0.36
CA TYR A 52 15.40 -6.37 -0.20
C TYR A 52 15.55 -7.88 -0.39
N ILE A 53 16.75 -8.36 -0.65
CA ILE A 53 17.07 -9.78 -0.77
C ILE A 53 17.95 -10.21 0.40
N GLY A 54 17.97 -11.50 0.72
CA GLY A 54 18.79 -12.03 1.80
C GLY A 54 20.29 -11.85 1.55
N GLU A 55 21.08 -11.80 2.59
CA GLU A 55 22.54 -11.76 2.50
C GLU A 55 23.08 -12.99 1.74
N GLY A 56 23.97 -12.77 0.79
CA GLY A 56 24.55 -13.82 -0.04
C GLY A 56 23.61 -14.40 -1.13
N ILE A 57 22.39 -13.89 -1.28
CA ILE A 57 21.42 -14.33 -2.28
C ILE A 57 21.42 -13.36 -3.45
N CYS A 58 21.49 -13.84 -4.70
CA CYS A 58 21.32 -12.98 -5.88
C CYS A 58 19.85 -12.76 -6.23
N ALA A 59 19.58 -11.78 -7.09
CA ALA A 59 18.20 -11.43 -7.46
C ALA A 59 17.49 -12.58 -8.17
N GLU A 60 18.17 -13.31 -9.04
CA GLU A 60 17.64 -14.46 -9.77
C GLU A 60 17.25 -15.59 -8.82
N GLU A 61 18.10 -15.88 -7.85
CA GLU A 61 17.79 -16.90 -6.84
C GLU A 61 16.59 -16.47 -5.97
N ARG A 62 16.51 -15.18 -5.63
CA ARG A 62 15.35 -14.66 -4.90
C ARG A 62 14.06 -14.79 -5.70
N ILE A 63 14.08 -14.51 -7.01
CA ILE A 63 12.94 -14.70 -7.91
C ILE A 63 12.53 -16.18 -7.95
N ALA A 64 13.50 -17.09 -8.08
CA ALA A 64 13.22 -18.53 -8.09
C ALA A 64 12.57 -18.99 -6.77
N ASN A 65 13.04 -18.49 -5.63
CA ASN A 65 12.48 -18.80 -4.31
C ASN A 65 11.04 -18.28 -4.16
N ILE A 66 10.77 -17.06 -4.64
CA ILE A 66 9.41 -16.47 -4.65
C ILE A 66 8.50 -17.30 -5.55
N ALA A 67 8.94 -17.63 -6.76
CA ALA A 67 8.17 -18.40 -7.73
C ALA A 67 7.80 -19.79 -7.20
N LYS A 68 8.77 -20.51 -6.60
CA LYS A 68 8.55 -21.81 -6.00
C LYS A 68 7.56 -21.73 -4.83
N ARG A 69 7.71 -20.74 -3.96
CA ARG A 69 6.81 -20.56 -2.84
C ARG A 69 5.38 -20.22 -3.29
N ALA A 70 5.24 -19.42 -4.35
CA ALA A 70 3.93 -19.13 -4.94
C ALA A 70 3.28 -20.39 -5.52
N GLU A 71 4.03 -21.23 -6.22
CA GLU A 71 3.54 -22.52 -6.73
C GLU A 71 3.03 -23.43 -5.60
N GLU A 72 3.80 -23.51 -4.50
CA GLU A 72 3.42 -24.30 -3.31
C GLU A 72 2.10 -23.80 -2.69
N ILE A 73 1.96 -22.47 -2.51
CA ILE A 73 0.76 -21.87 -1.92
C ILE A 73 -0.46 -22.03 -2.82
N LEU A 74 -0.29 -21.82 -4.13
CA LEU A 74 -1.36 -21.91 -5.12
C LEU A 74 -1.71 -23.35 -5.48
N GLN A 75 -0.86 -24.32 -5.13
CA GLN A 75 -0.98 -25.73 -5.52
C GLN A 75 -1.13 -25.89 -7.05
N MET A 76 -0.39 -25.07 -7.81
CA MET A 76 -0.43 -25.03 -9.28
C MET A 76 0.91 -25.48 -9.88
N PRO A 77 1.10 -26.78 -10.17
CA PRO A 77 2.33 -27.28 -10.78
C PRO A 77 2.69 -26.56 -12.10
N GLY A 78 3.95 -26.17 -12.25
CA GLY A 78 4.45 -25.41 -13.40
C GLY A 78 4.27 -23.90 -13.30
N TYR A 79 3.66 -23.40 -12.21
CA TYR A 79 3.52 -21.95 -11.99
C TYR A 79 4.87 -21.26 -11.77
N ALA A 80 5.77 -21.92 -11.03
CA ALA A 80 7.09 -21.38 -10.72
C ALA A 80 7.93 -21.15 -11.98
N GLU A 81 7.91 -22.08 -12.92
CA GLU A 81 8.61 -21.95 -14.19
C GLU A 81 8.08 -20.79 -15.02
N LYS A 82 6.75 -20.68 -15.16
CA LYS A 82 6.09 -19.58 -15.82
C LYS A 82 6.42 -18.23 -15.21
N PHE A 83 6.29 -18.14 -13.87
CA PHE A 83 6.58 -16.93 -13.12
C PHE A 83 8.03 -16.48 -13.35
N TYR A 84 8.97 -17.40 -13.19
CA TYR A 84 10.40 -17.13 -13.38
C TYR A 84 10.70 -16.68 -14.81
N HIS A 85 10.11 -17.35 -15.80
CA HIS A 85 10.27 -16.99 -17.20
C HIS A 85 9.81 -15.56 -17.48
N TYR A 86 8.57 -15.18 -17.11
CA TYR A 86 8.07 -13.83 -17.33
C TYR A 86 8.87 -12.75 -16.58
N MET A 87 9.35 -13.07 -15.38
CA MET A 87 10.27 -12.18 -14.66
C MET A 87 11.61 -12.03 -15.40
N SER A 88 12.17 -13.12 -15.93
CA SER A 88 13.43 -13.07 -16.65
C SER A 88 13.36 -12.22 -17.92
N GLU A 89 12.20 -12.21 -18.59
CA GLU A 89 11.92 -11.40 -19.78
C GLU A 89 11.56 -9.93 -19.46
N GLY A 90 11.35 -9.58 -18.18
CA GLY A 90 11.01 -8.22 -17.75
C GLY A 90 9.57 -7.81 -18.01
N TYR A 91 8.64 -8.76 -18.20
CA TYR A 91 7.22 -8.45 -18.42
C TYR A 91 6.56 -7.75 -17.25
N TYR A 92 7.05 -7.98 -16.03
CA TYR A 92 6.61 -7.31 -14.82
C TYR A 92 7.71 -7.27 -13.76
N SER A 93 7.53 -6.41 -12.76
CA SER A 93 8.40 -6.32 -11.59
C SER A 93 7.60 -6.58 -10.32
N LEU A 94 8.29 -6.93 -9.23
CA LEU A 94 7.68 -7.17 -7.94
C LEU A 94 7.71 -5.91 -7.09
N ALA A 95 6.67 -5.70 -6.29
CA ALA A 95 6.68 -4.68 -5.27
C ALA A 95 7.74 -4.99 -4.19
N SER A 96 8.34 -3.95 -3.61
CA SER A 96 9.38 -4.09 -2.59
C SER A 96 9.04 -5.07 -1.46
N PRO A 97 7.80 -5.12 -0.92
CA PRO A 97 7.45 -6.09 0.12
C PRO A 97 7.48 -7.54 -0.34
N VAL A 98 7.19 -7.80 -1.62
CA VAL A 98 7.29 -9.14 -2.18
C VAL A 98 8.75 -9.56 -2.24
N TRP A 99 9.63 -8.68 -2.72
CA TRP A 99 11.07 -8.91 -2.69
C TRP A 99 11.58 -9.20 -1.28
N SER A 100 11.16 -8.40 -0.30
CA SER A 100 11.67 -8.50 1.07
C SER A 100 11.09 -9.65 1.86
N ASN A 101 9.79 -9.89 1.75
CA ASN A 101 9.05 -10.65 2.75
C ASN A 101 8.35 -11.91 2.23
N PHE A 102 8.01 -11.99 0.92
CA PHE A 102 7.22 -13.12 0.43
C PHE A 102 7.93 -14.48 0.65
N GLY A 103 7.22 -15.40 1.27
CA GLY A 103 7.74 -16.74 1.60
C GLY A 103 8.69 -16.78 2.80
N LYS A 104 8.89 -15.67 3.52
CA LYS A 104 9.64 -15.61 4.78
C LYS A 104 8.68 -15.68 5.97
N GLU A 105 9.20 -16.02 7.16
CA GLU A 105 8.42 -16.12 8.40
C GLU A 105 7.98 -14.76 8.94
N ARG A 106 8.69 -13.69 8.61
CA ARG A 106 8.44 -12.32 9.11
C ARG A 106 8.26 -11.34 7.98
N GLY A 107 7.44 -10.34 8.24
CA GLY A 107 7.08 -9.28 7.30
C GLY A 107 5.84 -9.65 6.47
N LEU A 108 5.26 -8.64 5.84
CA LEU A 108 4.10 -8.79 4.98
C LEU A 108 4.50 -8.61 3.51
N PRO A 109 4.00 -9.44 2.58
CA PRO A 109 4.22 -9.23 1.15
C PRO A 109 3.35 -8.11 0.56
N ILE A 110 2.57 -7.43 1.40
CA ILE A 110 1.69 -6.31 1.09
C ILE A 110 2.24 -5.07 1.78
N SER A 111 2.21 -3.92 1.10
CA SER A 111 2.80 -2.68 1.63
C SER A 111 1.82 -1.56 1.90
N CYS A 112 0.57 -1.66 1.48
CA CYS A 112 -0.37 -0.55 1.54
C CYS A 112 -1.63 -0.96 2.30
N PHE A 113 -1.92 -0.23 3.37
CA PHE A 113 -3.06 -0.46 4.24
C PHE A 113 -3.81 0.84 4.47
N GLY A 114 -5.14 0.81 4.29
CA GLY A 114 -6.02 1.92 4.56
C GLY A 114 -6.89 1.64 5.77
N SER A 115 -7.00 2.62 6.66
CA SER A 115 -7.86 2.55 7.85
C SER A 115 -8.93 3.63 7.80
N HIS A 116 -10.11 3.31 8.28
CA HIS A 116 -11.19 4.24 8.51
C HIS A 116 -11.23 4.60 9.99
N ILE A 117 -11.30 5.90 10.31
CA ILE A 117 -11.20 6.38 11.68
C ILE A 117 -12.53 7.04 12.04
N ASP A 118 -13.24 6.46 13.00
CA ASP A 118 -14.47 7.02 13.53
C ASP A 118 -14.20 8.07 14.63
N ASP A 119 -15.15 8.99 14.84
CA ASP A 119 -15.07 10.08 15.80
C ASP A 119 -15.34 9.62 17.25
N ASP A 120 -14.54 8.66 17.68
CA ASP A 120 -14.55 8.07 19.02
C ASP A 120 -13.12 7.79 19.48
N ILE A 121 -12.76 8.21 20.70
CA ILE A 121 -11.39 8.05 21.18
C ILE A 121 -10.95 6.59 21.29
N GLY A 122 -11.85 5.68 21.60
CA GLY A 122 -11.56 4.25 21.65
C GLY A 122 -11.20 3.72 20.26
N ASN A 123 -11.99 4.09 19.22
CA ASN A 123 -11.70 3.73 17.83
C ASN A 123 -10.39 4.36 17.34
N ILE A 124 -10.14 5.63 17.65
CA ILE A 124 -8.90 6.33 17.27
C ILE A 124 -7.67 5.59 17.81
N LEU A 125 -7.67 5.26 19.11
CA LEU A 125 -6.56 4.56 19.76
C LEU A 125 -6.41 3.11 19.26
N TYR A 126 -7.53 2.42 19.02
CA TYR A 126 -7.52 1.09 18.44
C TYR A 126 -6.89 1.11 17.03
N THR A 127 -7.35 2.01 16.16
CA THR A 127 -6.81 2.17 14.81
C THR A 127 -5.33 2.58 14.84
N GLN A 128 -4.92 3.44 15.77
CA GLN A 128 -3.51 3.76 15.96
C GLN A 128 -2.68 2.51 16.26
N SER A 129 -3.18 1.61 17.13
CA SER A 129 -2.52 0.34 17.45
C SER A 129 -2.41 -0.57 16.22
N GLU A 130 -3.47 -0.71 15.42
CA GLU A 130 -3.44 -1.49 14.16
C GLU A 130 -2.41 -0.93 13.19
N VAL A 131 -2.40 0.38 12.97
CA VAL A 131 -1.43 1.09 12.11
C VAL A 131 0.01 0.84 12.60
N GLY A 132 0.24 0.86 13.93
CA GLY A 132 1.53 0.53 14.51
C GLY A 132 1.98 -0.90 14.21
N MET A 133 1.08 -1.86 14.32
CA MET A 133 1.39 -3.26 14.00
C MET A 133 1.70 -3.46 12.51
N MET A 134 0.95 -2.81 11.62
CA MET A 134 1.22 -2.84 10.18
C MET A 134 2.56 -2.18 9.84
N SER A 135 2.87 -1.04 10.47
CA SER A 135 4.16 -0.34 10.32
C SER A 135 5.34 -1.23 10.75
N LYS A 136 5.23 -1.91 11.91
CA LYS A 136 6.22 -2.87 12.39
C LYS A 136 6.51 -3.98 11.39
N LEU A 137 5.50 -4.40 10.62
CA LEU A 137 5.63 -5.45 9.60
C LEU A 137 6.05 -4.92 8.22
N GLY A 138 6.36 -3.62 8.11
CA GLY A 138 6.86 -2.98 6.89
C GLY A 138 5.77 -2.42 5.98
N GLY A 139 4.53 -2.34 6.45
CA GLY A 139 3.41 -1.72 5.73
C GLY A 139 3.51 -0.19 5.75
N GLY A 140 3.25 0.46 4.60
CA GLY A 140 2.84 1.85 4.53
C GLY A 140 1.36 1.96 4.85
N THR A 141 0.98 2.92 5.67
CA THR A 141 -0.37 3.02 6.20
C THR A 141 -1.02 4.35 5.85
N SER A 142 -2.34 4.37 5.79
CA SER A 142 -3.13 5.58 5.59
C SER A 142 -4.37 5.56 6.47
N GLY A 143 -4.93 6.74 6.74
CA GLY A 143 -6.16 6.85 7.51
C GLY A 143 -7.07 7.95 6.97
N TYR A 144 -8.38 7.67 6.92
CA TYR A 144 -9.38 8.65 6.54
C TYR A 144 -9.96 9.32 7.78
N PHE A 145 -9.76 10.64 7.91
CA PHE A 145 -10.14 11.46 9.05
C PHE A 145 -11.43 12.27 8.84
N GLY A 146 -12.10 12.09 7.72
CA GLY A 146 -13.27 12.90 7.36
C GLY A 146 -14.48 12.75 8.28
N LYS A 147 -14.48 11.77 9.17
CA LYS A 147 -15.54 11.64 10.21
C LYS A 147 -15.18 12.33 11.51
N ILE A 148 -13.90 12.66 11.74
CA ILE A 148 -13.47 13.32 12.96
C ILE A 148 -14.03 14.74 13.00
N ARG A 149 -14.63 15.11 14.11
CA ARG A 149 -15.17 16.46 14.30
C ARG A 149 -14.07 17.51 14.25
N HIS A 150 -14.42 18.68 13.74
CA HIS A 150 -13.50 19.81 13.60
C HIS A 150 -13.09 20.41 14.94
N ARG A 151 -12.02 21.20 14.93
CA ARG A 151 -11.56 22.00 16.06
C ARG A 151 -12.66 22.95 16.53
N GLY A 152 -12.89 23.00 17.85
CA GLY A 152 -13.94 23.82 18.47
C GLY A 152 -15.34 23.19 18.42
N ALA A 153 -15.52 22.02 17.82
CA ALA A 153 -16.79 21.30 17.90
C ALA A 153 -17.12 20.90 19.34
N ALA A 154 -18.35 21.13 19.77
CA ALA A 154 -18.78 20.82 21.15
C ALA A 154 -18.72 19.34 21.47
N ILE A 155 -18.13 19.00 22.60
CA ILE A 155 -18.15 17.66 23.17
C ILE A 155 -19.21 17.64 24.29
N LYS A 156 -20.14 16.70 24.20
CA LYS A 156 -21.23 16.59 25.18
C LYS A 156 -20.68 16.57 26.64
N ASN A 157 -20.99 17.58 27.38
CA ASN A 157 -20.58 17.78 28.80
C ASN A 157 -19.05 17.84 29.03
N ASN A 158 -18.22 18.13 28.00
CA ASN A 158 -16.76 18.05 28.15
C ASN A 158 -15.98 19.10 27.32
N GLY A 159 -16.55 20.27 27.09
CA GLY A 159 -15.87 21.34 26.35
C GLY A 159 -15.84 21.18 24.85
N GLU A 160 -14.70 21.45 24.21
CA GLU A 160 -14.53 21.51 22.75
C GLU A 160 -13.46 20.52 22.25
N ALA A 161 -13.65 20.05 21.02
CA ALA A 161 -12.72 19.15 20.35
C ALA A 161 -11.45 19.85 19.87
N SER A 162 -10.34 19.13 19.89
CA SER A 162 -9.05 19.63 19.40
C SER A 162 -8.89 19.57 17.87
N GLY A 163 -9.84 18.93 17.17
CA GLY A 163 -9.87 18.84 15.71
C GLY A 163 -9.11 17.65 15.11
N ALA A 164 -9.39 17.40 13.84
CA ALA A 164 -8.84 16.24 13.12
C ALA A 164 -7.29 16.31 13.01
N VAL A 165 -6.75 17.49 12.70
CA VAL A 165 -5.30 17.68 12.50
C VAL A 165 -4.52 17.40 13.77
N HIS A 166 -5.04 17.83 14.92
CA HIS A 166 -4.35 17.57 16.19
C HIS A 166 -4.26 16.07 16.51
N ILE A 167 -5.31 15.30 16.19
CA ILE A 167 -5.33 13.84 16.38
C ILE A 167 -4.30 13.13 15.49
N MET A 168 -4.02 13.66 14.31
CA MET A 168 -3.03 13.08 13.38
C MET A 168 -1.63 13.02 14.00
N ARG A 169 -1.30 13.86 14.99
CA ARG A 169 -0.02 13.81 15.72
C ARG A 169 0.21 12.50 16.45
N LEU A 170 -0.86 11.84 16.90
CA LEU A 170 -0.75 10.50 17.53
C LEU A 170 -0.21 9.47 16.53
N PHE A 171 -0.66 9.54 15.28
CA PHE A 171 -0.23 8.64 14.22
C PHE A 171 1.18 8.96 13.75
N GLU A 172 1.54 10.23 13.60
CA GLU A 172 2.91 10.64 13.27
C GLU A 172 3.92 10.10 14.30
N SER A 173 3.70 10.41 15.57
CA SER A 173 4.59 9.97 16.66
C SER A 173 4.71 8.44 16.72
N MET A 174 3.60 7.74 16.48
CA MET A 174 3.60 6.28 16.51
C MET A 174 4.39 5.69 15.35
N VAL A 175 4.23 6.15 14.09
CA VAL A 175 4.97 5.59 12.95
C VAL A 175 6.43 6.03 12.91
N ASP A 176 6.80 7.12 13.56
CA ASP A 176 8.19 7.52 13.76
C ASP A 176 8.92 6.51 14.68
N VAL A 177 8.26 6.09 15.77
CA VAL A 177 8.82 5.13 16.74
C VAL A 177 8.72 3.69 16.24
N VAL A 178 7.61 3.31 15.59
CA VAL A 178 7.31 1.93 15.19
C VAL A 178 7.55 1.73 13.71
N SER A 179 8.63 1.05 13.35
CA SER A 179 9.02 0.78 11.97
C SER A 179 9.56 -0.66 11.82
N GLN A 180 9.75 -1.12 10.58
CA GLN A 180 10.40 -2.41 10.30
C GLN A 180 11.93 -2.29 10.43
N GLY A 181 12.43 -1.91 11.59
CA GLY A 181 13.88 -1.77 11.85
C GLY A 181 14.58 -0.91 10.80
N SER A 182 15.74 -1.35 10.33
CA SER A 182 16.53 -0.63 9.30
C SER A 182 16.01 -0.82 7.87
N VAL A 183 15.02 -1.70 7.64
CA VAL A 183 14.58 -2.09 6.29
C VAL A 183 13.60 -1.06 5.72
N ARG A 184 12.58 -0.65 6.51
CA ARG A 184 11.59 0.34 6.08
C ARG A 184 11.19 1.23 7.26
N ARG A 185 11.27 2.56 7.05
CA ARG A 185 10.69 3.54 7.98
C ARG A 185 9.18 3.45 7.97
N GLY A 186 8.55 3.64 9.12
CA GLY A 186 7.11 3.80 9.23
C GLY A 186 6.65 5.04 8.47
N ARG A 187 5.55 4.93 7.74
CA ARG A 187 4.92 6.05 7.03
C ARG A 187 3.41 5.98 7.18
N PHE A 188 2.81 7.14 7.41
CA PHE A 188 1.37 7.28 7.52
C PHE A 188 0.88 8.44 6.66
N SER A 189 -0.20 8.19 5.91
CA SER A 189 -0.82 9.19 5.03
C SER A 189 -2.24 9.50 5.53
N PRO A 190 -2.47 10.59 6.26
CA PRO A 190 -3.81 11.02 6.60
C PRO A 190 -4.51 11.62 5.39
N TYR A 191 -5.79 11.30 5.23
CA TYR A 191 -6.68 11.88 4.23
C TYR A 191 -7.82 12.64 4.89
N LEU A 192 -8.06 13.88 4.41
CA LEU A 192 -9.14 14.73 4.87
C LEU A 192 -9.98 15.20 3.68
N PRO A 193 -11.33 15.24 3.78
CA PRO A 193 -12.15 15.87 2.75
C PRO A 193 -11.82 17.35 2.57
N ILE A 194 -11.82 17.81 1.34
CA ILE A 194 -11.50 19.20 1.01
C ILE A 194 -12.53 20.20 1.56
N ASP A 195 -13.74 19.72 1.86
CA ASP A 195 -14.84 20.48 2.49
C ASP A 195 -14.85 20.38 4.02
N HIS A 196 -13.85 19.71 4.63
CA HIS A 196 -13.76 19.62 6.09
C HIS A 196 -13.40 20.99 6.70
N PRO A 197 -14.04 21.42 7.82
CA PRO A 197 -13.76 22.72 8.44
C PRO A 197 -12.28 22.94 8.83
N ASP A 198 -11.53 21.89 9.17
CA ASP A 198 -10.11 21.98 9.51
C ASP A 198 -9.19 21.96 8.27
N ILE A 199 -9.73 22.09 7.04
CA ILE A 199 -8.94 21.92 5.81
C ILE A 199 -7.75 22.88 5.73
N MET A 200 -7.93 24.13 6.12
CA MET A 200 -6.85 25.12 6.05
C MET A 200 -5.71 24.79 7.02
N GLU A 201 -6.03 24.33 8.24
CA GLU A 201 -5.02 23.82 9.19
C GLU A 201 -4.32 22.57 8.63
N PHE A 202 -5.07 21.68 7.98
CA PHE A 202 -4.53 20.47 7.36
C PHE A 202 -3.53 20.77 6.23
N LEU A 203 -3.78 21.80 5.43
CA LEU A 203 -2.90 22.20 4.33
C LEU A 203 -1.59 22.87 4.81
N GLU A 204 -1.46 23.18 6.10
CA GLU A 204 -0.21 23.67 6.69
C GLU A 204 0.71 22.53 7.17
N ILE A 205 0.29 21.27 7.11
CA ILE A 205 1.13 20.12 7.45
C ILE A 205 2.41 20.12 6.59
N GLY A 206 3.57 19.99 7.24
CA GLY A 206 4.88 20.01 6.57
C GLY A 206 5.47 21.39 6.32
N THR A 207 4.73 22.48 6.59
CA THR A 207 5.28 23.83 6.48
C THR A 207 6.21 24.16 7.65
N GLU A 208 7.07 25.14 7.49
CA GLU A 208 8.01 25.58 8.53
C GLU A 208 7.26 26.01 9.81
N GLY A 209 7.67 25.45 10.95
CA GLY A 209 7.05 25.70 12.25
C GLY A 209 5.79 24.88 12.56
N ASN A 210 5.25 24.12 11.62
CA ASN A 210 4.15 23.20 11.90
C ASN A 210 4.64 22.03 12.76
N PRO A 211 3.88 21.62 13.79
CA PRO A 211 4.28 20.49 14.65
C PRO A 211 4.24 19.12 13.95
N ILE A 212 3.61 19.02 12.78
CA ILE A 212 3.53 17.80 11.96
C ILE A 212 4.42 17.99 10.73
N GLN A 213 5.48 17.19 10.59
CA GLN A 213 6.49 17.33 9.55
C GLN A 213 6.64 16.08 8.65
N GLU A 214 6.32 14.88 9.19
CA GLU A 214 6.65 13.61 8.54
C GLU A 214 5.45 12.90 7.89
N LEU A 215 4.25 13.50 7.94
CA LEU A 215 3.06 12.93 7.33
C LEU A 215 2.95 13.28 5.84
N THR A 216 2.66 12.27 5.02
CA THR A 216 2.43 12.41 3.58
C THR A 216 0.92 12.54 3.31
N HIS A 217 0.37 13.70 3.59
CA HIS A 217 -1.08 13.92 3.62
C HIS A 217 -1.74 14.01 2.23
N GLY A 218 -3.07 13.78 2.20
CA GLY A 218 -3.88 13.84 0.98
C GLY A 218 -5.27 14.45 1.20
N VAL A 219 -5.83 15.07 0.19
CA VAL A 219 -7.20 15.59 0.18
C VAL A 219 -8.10 14.70 -0.67
N THR A 220 -9.31 14.43 -0.17
CA THR A 220 -10.35 13.77 -0.96
C THR A 220 -11.30 14.83 -1.53
N VAL A 221 -11.62 14.71 -2.82
CA VAL A 221 -12.40 15.71 -3.56
C VAL A 221 -13.55 15.01 -4.27
N LYS A 222 -14.76 15.56 -4.12
CA LYS A 222 -15.96 15.15 -4.86
C LYS A 222 -16.12 15.94 -6.14
N ASN A 223 -16.77 15.38 -7.13
CA ASN A 223 -17.05 16.02 -8.41
C ASN A 223 -17.87 17.32 -8.22
N ASP A 224 -18.89 17.28 -7.37
CA ASP A 224 -19.76 18.44 -7.11
C ASP A 224 -18.95 19.61 -6.52
N TRP A 225 -18.09 19.33 -5.54
CA TRP A 225 -17.22 20.37 -4.95
C TRP A 225 -16.29 20.99 -6.00
N MET A 226 -15.72 20.15 -6.87
CA MET A 226 -14.85 20.61 -7.95
C MET A 226 -15.62 21.45 -8.98
N GLN A 227 -16.85 21.04 -9.32
CA GLN A 227 -17.67 21.78 -10.26
C GLN A 227 -18.03 23.17 -9.72
N GLU A 228 -18.44 23.27 -8.45
CA GLU A 228 -18.74 24.56 -7.81
C GLU A 228 -17.50 25.48 -7.76
N MET A 229 -16.32 24.94 -7.54
CA MET A 229 -15.05 25.68 -7.63
C MET A 229 -14.81 26.21 -9.05
N ILE A 230 -15.05 25.40 -10.09
CA ILE A 230 -14.94 25.77 -11.50
C ILE A 230 -15.94 26.87 -11.83
N ASP A 231 -17.17 26.74 -11.36
CA ASP A 231 -18.28 27.67 -11.62
C ASP A 231 -18.11 29.04 -10.91
N GLY A 232 -17.12 29.15 -10.03
CA GLY A 232 -16.71 30.47 -9.51
C GLY A 232 -16.87 30.67 -8.01
N ASP A 233 -17.14 29.67 -7.23
CA ASP A 233 -17.17 29.74 -5.77
C ASP A 233 -15.82 30.25 -5.23
N ALA A 234 -15.84 31.45 -4.63
CA ALA A 234 -14.63 32.15 -4.21
C ALA A 234 -13.88 31.42 -3.06
N ASP A 235 -14.62 30.85 -2.12
CA ASP A 235 -14.04 30.15 -0.98
C ASP A 235 -13.37 28.85 -1.44
N LYS A 236 -14.04 28.09 -2.31
CA LYS A 236 -13.47 26.87 -2.90
C LYS A 236 -12.26 27.16 -3.77
N ARG A 237 -12.26 28.24 -4.53
CA ARG A 237 -11.08 28.69 -5.30
C ARG A 237 -9.91 29.02 -4.39
N THR A 238 -10.16 29.65 -3.25
CA THR A 238 -9.12 29.97 -2.27
C THR A 238 -8.50 28.68 -1.69
N ILE A 239 -9.34 27.73 -1.29
CA ILE A 239 -8.88 26.42 -0.79
C ILE A 239 -8.09 25.69 -1.89
N TRP A 240 -8.61 25.65 -3.12
CA TRP A 240 -7.93 24.96 -4.24
C TRP A 240 -6.59 25.60 -4.59
N ALA A 241 -6.51 26.92 -4.59
CA ALA A 241 -5.25 27.65 -4.79
C ALA A 241 -4.21 27.25 -3.72
N LYS A 242 -4.62 27.14 -2.46
CA LYS A 242 -3.74 26.66 -1.37
C LYS A 242 -3.29 25.22 -1.59
N VAL A 243 -4.18 24.31 -2.04
CA VAL A 243 -3.82 22.95 -2.40
C VAL A 243 -2.74 22.92 -3.48
N LEU A 244 -2.92 23.69 -4.56
CA LEU A 244 -1.96 23.75 -5.66
C LEU A 244 -0.63 24.39 -5.25
N GLN A 245 -0.66 25.44 -4.43
CA GLN A 245 0.53 26.05 -3.86
C GLN A 245 1.34 25.03 -3.04
N SER A 246 0.70 24.40 -2.07
CA SER A 246 1.34 23.42 -1.20
C SER A 246 1.94 22.24 -1.99
N ARG A 247 1.23 21.78 -3.04
CA ARG A 247 1.77 20.76 -3.96
C ARG A 247 2.99 21.24 -4.74
N GLY A 248 2.99 22.49 -5.17
CA GLY A 248 4.14 23.06 -5.89
C GLY A 248 5.38 23.21 -5.01
N GLU A 249 5.19 23.53 -3.75
CA GLU A 249 6.27 23.75 -2.78
C GLU A 249 6.79 22.45 -2.15
N MET A 250 5.91 21.50 -1.79
CA MET A 250 6.24 20.35 -0.98
C MET A 250 5.96 18.99 -1.67
N GLY A 251 5.21 18.98 -2.78
CA GLY A 251 4.71 17.75 -3.41
C GLY A 251 3.43 17.18 -2.76
N TYR A 252 2.92 17.78 -1.72
CA TYR A 252 1.71 17.40 -0.98
C TYR A 252 0.72 18.59 -0.94
N PRO A 253 -0.59 18.32 -0.70
CA PRO A 253 -1.25 17.04 -0.47
C PRO A 253 -1.38 16.19 -1.75
N TYR A 254 -1.55 14.87 -1.60
CA TYR A 254 -2.10 14.05 -2.69
C TYR A 254 -3.55 14.48 -2.97
N ILE A 255 -4.00 14.32 -4.21
CA ILE A 255 -5.40 14.59 -4.59
C ILE A 255 -6.05 13.28 -4.97
N PHE A 256 -7.18 12.97 -4.31
CA PHE A 256 -7.94 11.76 -4.53
C PHE A 256 -9.39 12.09 -4.88
N PHE A 257 -9.77 11.86 -6.13
CA PHE A 257 -11.14 12.07 -6.60
C PHE A 257 -12.00 10.87 -6.23
N THR A 258 -12.83 11.02 -5.19
CA THR A 258 -13.62 9.93 -4.62
C THR A 258 -14.63 9.34 -5.57
N ASP A 259 -15.29 10.15 -6.38
CA ASP A 259 -16.32 9.70 -7.30
C ASP A 259 -15.72 8.87 -8.45
N ASN A 260 -14.51 9.21 -8.89
CA ASN A 260 -13.80 8.42 -9.90
C ASN A 260 -13.35 7.05 -9.39
N ALA A 261 -13.07 6.95 -8.09
CA ALA A 261 -12.66 5.69 -7.47
C ALA A 261 -13.84 4.75 -7.17
N ASN A 262 -15.05 5.29 -7.07
CA ASN A 262 -16.27 4.55 -6.72
C ASN A 262 -17.17 4.22 -7.93
N ASN A 263 -16.74 4.56 -9.15
CA ASN A 263 -17.45 4.27 -10.40
C ASN A 263 -17.06 2.91 -10.98
#